data_8ab5149a375ac993d8fa191dbd295b8a
#
_entry.id   8ab5149a375ac993d8fa191dbd295b8a
#
_cell.length_a   1.000
_cell.length_b   1.000
_cell.length_c   1.000
_cell.angle_alpha   90.00
_cell.angle_beta   90.00
_cell.angle_gamma   90.00
#
_symmetry.space_group_name_H-M   'P 1'
#
loop_
_entity.id
_entity.type
_entity.pdbx_description
1 polymer ?
#
loop_
_entity_poly.entity_id
_entity_poly.type
_entity_poly.pdbx_seq_one_letter_code
_entity_poly.pdbx_strand_id
1 'polypeptide(L)'
;MAGKAGGVRCIPHGYLPNDTTMETDNQINSNPEGLHVVAKPTGPLCNLNCEYCFYSEKKALFAPDERYRMSDQVLRAFIAGYISSQPTPVVEFVWQGGEPTLLGIDFFKRIIELQKPFAGTKTITNSLQTNGTLLTDEWCEFLRMHNFMVGISLDGPQEIHDRYRRDRKGAGSFGQVMRGLRLLQKHGVEHNVLACVARETALRPLDVYHFFKEEGAEFIQFTPVVERIADSMSRGVGLRLAAPASLAEEEKQTEVAAWSVIPEKYGDFLIEIYEEWVRHDVGTVFVMNFEWALNAWIGNPSPVCIHANTCGRSVVIEHNGDVYACDHSVYPQYKLGNIKTHRLEQMVKKSIRSGFGMVKETALPRWCRECDVLAACQGGCPKHRFTTTPYDEPGLHYLCEGYKKFFLHIRKYCHAMTQLLENGLPASRVMDAIKGPLVIRRQ
;
A
#
# COMPACT_ATOMS: atom_id res chain seq x y z
N MET A 1 -26.78 32.30 10.37
CA MET A 1 -25.49 32.04 11.00
C MET A 1 -25.65 30.80 11.85
N ALA A 2 -25.33 29.65 11.34
CA ALA A 2 -25.37 28.39 12.09
C ALA A 2 -23.99 27.75 11.92
N GLY A 3 -23.26 27.63 13.05
CA GLY A 3 -21.91 27.07 13.08
C GLY A 3 -21.90 25.59 12.71
N LYS A 4 -21.06 25.24 11.74
CA LYS A 4 -20.74 23.86 11.43
C LYS A 4 -19.83 23.33 12.55
N ALA A 5 -20.36 22.44 13.39
CA ALA A 5 -19.57 21.61 14.28
C ALA A 5 -18.65 20.73 13.42
N GLY A 6 -17.34 20.84 13.65
CA GLY A 6 -16.34 20.03 12.99
C GLY A 6 -16.45 18.58 13.44
N GLY A 7 -17.11 17.75 12.65
CA GLY A 7 -17.06 16.30 12.80
C GLY A 7 -15.67 15.79 12.41
N VAL A 8 -15.06 15.02 13.30
CA VAL A 8 -13.83 14.27 13.03
C VAL A 8 -14.13 13.33 11.87
N ARG A 9 -13.55 13.60 10.68
CA ARG A 9 -13.65 12.69 9.54
C ARG A 9 -12.79 11.46 9.84
N CYS A 10 -13.42 10.30 9.81
CA CYS A 10 -12.74 9.01 10.00
C CYS A 10 -11.65 8.83 8.95
N ILE A 11 -10.43 8.57 9.39
CA ILE A 11 -9.31 8.12 8.57
C ILE A 11 -9.67 6.72 8.05
N PRO A 12 -9.62 6.46 6.74
CA PRO A 12 -9.82 5.11 6.22
C PRO A 12 -8.65 4.23 6.67
N HIS A 13 -8.94 3.25 7.47
CA HIS A 13 -8.12 2.20 8.07
C HIS A 13 -7.60 2.44 9.50
N GLY A 14 -8.37 1.94 10.45
CA GLY A 14 -7.84 1.41 11.70
C GLY A 14 -7.51 2.39 12.80
N TYR A 15 -8.04 3.62 12.82
CA TYR A 15 -7.94 4.51 13.96
C TYR A 15 -9.31 4.77 14.59
N LEU A 16 -9.65 3.95 15.58
CA LEU A 16 -10.54 4.35 16.67
C LEU A 16 -9.68 4.48 17.92
N PRO A 17 -9.67 5.61 18.63
CA PRO A 17 -9.09 5.65 19.96
C PRO A 17 -9.98 4.80 20.87
N ASN A 18 -9.45 3.69 21.36
CA ASN A 18 -10.05 2.98 22.46
C ASN A 18 -9.89 3.82 23.72
N ASP A 19 -11.02 4.32 24.26
CA ASP A 19 -11.14 4.67 25.66
C ASP A 19 -10.84 3.41 26.47
N THR A 20 -9.67 3.34 27.08
CA THR A 20 -9.38 2.32 28.09
C THR A 20 -8.50 2.90 29.17
N THR A 21 -9.12 3.05 30.32
CA THR A 21 -8.48 3.11 31.64
C THR A 21 -7.43 2.02 31.77
N MET A 22 -6.22 2.43 32.21
CA MET A 22 -5.11 1.52 32.53
C MET A 22 -5.53 0.55 33.62
N GLU A 23 -5.72 -0.69 33.29
CA GLU A 23 -5.55 -1.82 34.20
C GLU A 23 -4.42 -2.70 33.68
N THR A 24 -3.40 -2.83 34.52
CA THR A 24 -2.25 -3.70 34.31
C THR A 24 -2.69 -5.15 34.48
N ASP A 25 -2.88 -5.86 33.35
CA ASP A 25 -2.92 -7.32 33.38
C ASP A 25 -2.20 -7.88 32.15
N ASN A 26 -1.18 -8.70 32.44
CA ASN A 26 -0.35 -9.43 31.51
C ASN A 26 -1.18 -10.57 30.89
N GLN A 27 -2.19 -10.26 30.08
CA GLN A 27 -2.85 -11.24 29.22
C GLN A 27 -2.53 -10.87 27.77
N ILE A 28 -1.84 -11.79 27.08
CA ILE A 28 -1.66 -11.81 25.63
C ILE A 28 -3.03 -11.56 25.01
N ASN A 29 -3.23 -10.36 24.46
CA ASN A 29 -4.49 -9.91 23.87
C ASN A 29 -4.83 -10.82 22.69
N SER A 30 -5.65 -11.84 22.94
CA SER A 30 -6.12 -12.85 21.98
C SER A 30 -7.27 -12.33 21.12
N ASN A 31 -7.29 -11.05 20.77
CA ASN A 31 -8.24 -10.56 19.78
C ASN A 31 -7.76 -11.09 18.40
N PRO A 32 -8.50 -12.00 17.74
CA PRO A 32 -8.04 -12.59 16.49
C PRO A 32 -7.96 -11.47 15.44
N GLU A 33 -6.73 -11.15 15.04
CA GLU A 33 -6.50 -10.17 13.98
C GLU A 33 -7.16 -10.65 12.69
N GLY A 34 -7.88 -9.74 12.01
CA GLY A 34 -8.56 -10.02 10.76
C GLY A 34 -7.59 -10.40 9.62
N LEU A 35 -8.12 -11.08 8.62
CA LEU A 35 -7.42 -11.32 7.37
C LEU A 35 -7.62 -10.12 6.44
N HIS A 36 -6.58 -9.78 5.67
CA HIS A 36 -6.68 -8.81 4.59
C HIS A 36 -6.55 -9.54 3.25
N VAL A 37 -7.48 -9.31 2.33
CA VAL A 37 -7.46 -9.97 1.01
C VAL A 37 -7.55 -8.93 -0.09
N VAL A 38 -6.53 -8.91 -0.94
CA VAL A 38 -6.54 -8.14 -2.19
C VAL A 38 -7.07 -9.02 -3.31
N ALA A 39 -8.19 -8.63 -3.90
CA ALA A 39 -8.79 -9.36 -5.02
C ALA A 39 -8.37 -8.76 -6.37
N LYS A 40 -7.95 -9.63 -7.29
CA LYS A 40 -7.50 -9.26 -8.63
C LYS A 40 -8.45 -9.83 -9.70
N PRO A 41 -9.64 -9.23 -9.85
CA PRO A 41 -10.71 -9.80 -10.68
C PRO A 41 -10.40 -9.79 -12.18
N THR A 42 -9.44 -8.96 -12.63
CA THR A 42 -8.93 -8.93 -14.02
C THR A 42 -7.57 -9.61 -14.16
N GLY A 43 -7.03 -10.23 -13.07
CA GLY A 43 -5.65 -10.67 -13.09
C GLY A 43 -4.71 -9.56 -13.57
N PRO A 44 -3.69 -9.85 -14.39
CA PRO A 44 -2.74 -8.87 -14.91
C PRO A 44 -3.25 -8.06 -16.13
N LEU A 45 -4.51 -8.19 -16.52
CA LEU A 45 -5.07 -7.44 -17.65
C LEU A 45 -5.26 -5.97 -17.29
N CYS A 46 -4.63 -5.06 -18.05
CA CYS A 46 -4.72 -3.62 -17.90
C CYS A 46 -4.80 -2.94 -19.28
N ASN A 47 -5.44 -1.79 -19.34
CA ASN A 47 -5.46 -0.93 -20.53
C ASN A 47 -4.21 -0.05 -20.65
N LEU A 48 -3.46 0.13 -19.57
CA LEU A 48 -2.15 0.79 -19.57
C LEU A 48 -1.00 -0.22 -19.68
N ASN A 49 0.19 0.29 -19.99
CA ASN A 49 1.45 -0.45 -20.05
C ASN A 49 2.55 0.36 -19.33
N CYS A 50 2.33 0.59 -18.03
CA CYS A 50 3.28 1.33 -17.20
C CYS A 50 4.64 0.63 -17.16
N GLU A 51 5.73 1.36 -17.41
CA GLU A 51 7.09 0.81 -17.56
C GLU A 51 7.53 0.02 -16.32
N TYR A 52 7.22 0.51 -15.12
CA TYR A 52 7.62 -0.08 -13.84
C TYR A 52 6.63 -1.13 -13.30
N CYS A 53 5.57 -1.48 -14.02
CA CYS A 53 4.54 -2.36 -13.51
C CYS A 53 5.04 -3.79 -13.32
N PHE A 54 5.28 -4.19 -12.07
CA PHE A 54 5.72 -5.55 -11.73
C PHE A 54 4.63 -6.60 -11.96
N TYR A 55 3.37 -6.16 -12.07
CA TYR A 55 2.26 -7.09 -12.13
C TYR A 55 1.82 -7.43 -13.57
N SER A 56 1.98 -6.52 -14.53
CA SER A 56 1.54 -6.71 -15.92
C SER A 56 2.18 -7.93 -16.59
N GLU A 57 3.43 -8.26 -16.25
CA GLU A 57 4.16 -9.38 -16.81
C GLU A 57 3.76 -10.75 -16.23
N LYS A 58 2.97 -10.76 -15.13
CA LYS A 58 2.44 -11.99 -14.54
C LYS A 58 1.58 -12.81 -15.52
N LYS A 59 1.19 -12.21 -16.67
CA LYS A 59 0.58 -12.95 -17.77
C LYS A 59 1.39 -14.17 -18.17
N ALA A 60 2.70 -14.13 -18.09
CA ALA A 60 3.58 -15.24 -18.42
C ALA A 60 3.42 -16.46 -17.48
N LEU A 61 2.80 -16.26 -16.31
CA LEU A 61 2.57 -17.31 -15.32
C LEU A 61 1.20 -18.00 -15.44
N PHE A 62 0.37 -17.56 -16.37
CA PHE A 62 -0.97 -18.12 -16.63
C PHE A 62 -0.99 -18.80 -17.99
N ALA A 63 -2.02 -19.63 -18.23
CA ALA A 63 -2.19 -20.30 -19.51
C ALA A 63 -2.34 -19.26 -20.66
N PRO A 64 -1.87 -19.55 -21.86
CA PRO A 64 -1.96 -18.62 -23.00
C PRO A 64 -3.40 -18.22 -23.38
N ASP A 65 -4.38 -19.10 -23.13
CA ASP A 65 -5.80 -18.92 -23.40
C ASP A 65 -6.58 -18.45 -22.16
N GLU A 66 -5.88 -18.03 -21.10
CA GLU A 66 -6.50 -17.59 -19.83
C GLU A 66 -7.43 -16.41 -20.06
N ARG A 67 -8.66 -16.54 -19.52
CA ARG A 67 -9.62 -15.46 -19.48
C ARG A 67 -9.46 -14.66 -18.20
N TYR A 68 -8.86 -13.49 -18.29
CA TYR A 68 -8.61 -12.59 -17.17
C TYR A 68 -9.92 -11.91 -16.69
N ARG A 69 -10.86 -12.74 -16.26
CA ARG A 69 -12.15 -12.30 -15.70
C ARG A 69 -12.58 -13.27 -14.61
N MET A 70 -12.74 -12.77 -13.40
CA MET A 70 -13.27 -13.54 -12.28
C MET A 70 -14.70 -13.99 -12.59
N SER A 71 -14.94 -15.29 -12.57
CA SER A 71 -16.26 -15.86 -12.82
C SER A 71 -17.21 -15.66 -11.62
N ASP A 72 -18.51 -15.68 -11.84
CA ASP A 72 -19.52 -15.60 -10.75
C ASP A 72 -19.32 -16.70 -9.69
N GLN A 73 -18.89 -17.89 -10.10
CA GLN A 73 -18.57 -18.99 -9.18
C GLN A 73 -17.39 -18.63 -8.25
N VAL A 74 -16.30 -18.09 -8.79
CA VAL A 74 -15.14 -17.68 -8.01
C VAL A 74 -15.49 -16.50 -7.10
N LEU A 75 -16.20 -15.52 -7.65
CA LEU A 75 -16.63 -14.31 -6.93
C LEU A 75 -17.52 -14.68 -5.73
N ARG A 76 -18.51 -15.55 -5.91
CA ARG A 76 -19.39 -16.03 -4.84
C ARG A 76 -18.61 -16.81 -3.77
N ALA A 77 -17.74 -17.73 -4.19
CA ALA A 77 -16.91 -18.52 -3.26
C ALA A 77 -15.99 -17.62 -2.45
N PHE A 78 -15.38 -16.61 -3.09
CA PHE A 78 -14.51 -15.63 -2.44
C PHE A 78 -15.30 -14.80 -1.41
N ILE A 79 -16.40 -14.18 -1.81
CA ILE A 79 -17.20 -13.31 -0.92
C ILE A 79 -17.69 -14.09 0.30
N ALA A 80 -18.29 -15.25 0.09
CA ALA A 80 -18.79 -16.09 1.17
C ALA A 80 -17.65 -16.57 2.10
N GLY A 81 -16.57 -17.07 1.51
CA GLY A 81 -15.39 -17.56 2.25
C GLY A 81 -14.69 -16.48 3.05
N TYR A 82 -14.55 -15.28 2.46
CA TYR A 82 -13.88 -14.17 3.11
C TYR A 82 -14.69 -13.60 4.28
N ILE A 83 -16.00 -13.35 4.09
CA ILE A 83 -16.87 -12.85 5.16
C ILE A 83 -16.90 -13.86 6.33
N SER A 84 -17.04 -15.17 6.04
CA SER A 84 -17.11 -16.20 7.06
C SER A 84 -15.78 -16.39 7.82
N SER A 85 -14.65 -16.08 7.20
CA SER A 85 -13.32 -16.24 7.81
C SER A 85 -12.89 -15.05 8.68
N GLN A 86 -13.62 -13.94 8.63
CA GLN A 86 -13.25 -12.74 9.39
C GLN A 86 -13.77 -12.82 10.83
N PRO A 87 -12.90 -12.65 11.83
CA PRO A 87 -13.31 -12.56 13.23
C PRO A 87 -13.84 -11.16 13.60
N THR A 88 -13.55 -10.15 12.77
CA THR A 88 -13.87 -8.73 13.01
C THR A 88 -15.29 -8.38 12.59
N PRO A 89 -15.91 -7.34 13.20
CA PRO A 89 -17.24 -6.86 12.81
C PRO A 89 -17.24 -6.13 11.46
N VAL A 90 -16.08 -5.65 11.00
CA VAL A 90 -15.92 -5.00 9.68
C VAL A 90 -15.14 -5.93 8.77
N VAL A 91 -15.64 -6.07 7.53
CA VAL A 91 -14.99 -6.84 6.46
C VAL A 91 -14.74 -5.93 5.29
N GLU A 92 -13.47 -5.65 5.02
CA GLU A 92 -13.07 -4.80 3.92
C GLU A 92 -12.67 -5.63 2.71
N PHE A 93 -13.29 -5.34 1.57
CA PHE A 93 -12.93 -5.88 0.27
C PHE A 93 -12.06 -4.88 -0.50
N VAL A 94 -10.87 -5.30 -0.91
CA VAL A 94 -9.95 -4.50 -1.72
C VAL A 94 -9.92 -5.07 -3.14
N TRP A 95 -10.40 -4.28 -4.10
CA TRP A 95 -10.45 -4.63 -5.52
C TRP A 95 -9.30 -3.94 -6.25
N GLN A 96 -8.38 -4.73 -6.75
CA GLN A 96 -7.16 -4.28 -7.42
C GLN A 96 -6.86 -5.19 -8.63
N GLY A 97 -5.67 -5.14 -9.18
CA GLY A 97 -5.19 -6.06 -10.22
C GLY A 97 -4.45 -5.33 -11.31
N GLY A 98 -4.72 -5.69 -12.57
CA GLY A 98 -4.32 -4.86 -13.70
C GLY A 98 -5.14 -3.58 -13.70
N GLU A 99 -6.32 -3.61 -14.32
CA GLU A 99 -7.30 -2.52 -14.17
C GLU A 99 -8.71 -3.10 -13.93
N PRO A 100 -9.23 -3.05 -12.69
CA PRO A 100 -10.51 -3.67 -12.36
C PRO A 100 -11.70 -3.09 -13.11
N THR A 101 -11.68 -1.79 -13.46
CA THR A 101 -12.78 -1.13 -14.18
C THR A 101 -13.00 -1.67 -15.59
N LEU A 102 -12.06 -2.44 -16.16
CA LEU A 102 -12.25 -3.17 -17.42
C LEU A 102 -13.39 -4.19 -17.37
N LEU A 103 -13.79 -4.64 -16.18
CA LEU A 103 -14.92 -5.57 -16.02
C LEU A 103 -16.27 -4.90 -16.18
N GLY A 104 -16.31 -3.57 -16.21
CA GLY A 104 -17.55 -2.79 -16.29
C GLY A 104 -18.28 -2.69 -14.95
N ILE A 105 -19.19 -1.73 -14.86
CA ILE A 105 -19.93 -1.41 -13.64
C ILE A 105 -20.84 -2.57 -13.18
N ASP A 106 -21.37 -3.37 -14.10
CA ASP A 106 -22.28 -4.48 -13.78
C ASP A 106 -21.58 -5.57 -12.97
N PHE A 107 -20.28 -5.77 -13.17
CA PHE A 107 -19.50 -6.67 -12.33
C PHE A 107 -19.48 -6.17 -10.88
N PHE A 108 -19.34 -4.88 -10.66
CA PHE A 108 -19.32 -4.27 -9.32
C PHE A 108 -20.72 -4.22 -8.70
N LYS A 109 -21.78 -3.99 -9.48
CA LYS A 109 -23.17 -4.18 -9.03
C LYS A 109 -23.37 -5.61 -8.52
N ARG A 110 -22.84 -6.60 -9.26
CA ARG A 110 -22.89 -8.02 -8.87
C ARG A 110 -22.14 -8.31 -7.56
N ILE A 111 -21.02 -7.66 -7.31
CA ILE A 111 -20.30 -7.76 -6.02
C ILE A 111 -21.23 -7.35 -4.87
N ILE A 112 -21.85 -6.18 -4.97
CA ILE A 112 -22.75 -5.66 -3.92
C ILE A 112 -23.93 -6.60 -3.69
N GLU A 113 -24.54 -7.17 -4.75
CA GLU A 113 -25.60 -8.14 -4.62
C GLU A 113 -25.16 -9.40 -3.88
N LEU A 114 -23.96 -9.91 -4.21
CA LEU A 114 -23.42 -11.12 -3.61
C LEU A 114 -22.96 -10.95 -2.17
N GLN A 115 -22.58 -9.74 -1.77
CA GLN A 115 -22.18 -9.43 -0.38
C GLN A 115 -23.38 -9.45 0.58
N LYS A 116 -24.55 -8.97 0.15
CA LYS A 116 -25.76 -8.82 0.99
C LYS A 116 -26.15 -10.08 1.78
N PRO A 117 -26.31 -11.26 1.15
CA PRO A 117 -26.77 -12.46 1.85
C PRO A 117 -25.76 -13.03 2.87
N PHE A 118 -24.46 -12.67 2.75
CA PHE A 118 -23.41 -13.16 3.65
C PHE A 118 -23.00 -12.17 4.73
N ALA A 119 -23.42 -10.91 4.63
CA ALA A 119 -23.03 -9.87 5.58
C ALA A 119 -23.42 -10.21 7.03
N GLY A 120 -24.63 -10.73 7.25
CA GLY A 120 -25.13 -11.01 8.60
C GLY A 120 -25.14 -9.73 9.44
N THR A 121 -24.42 -9.74 10.57
CA THR A 121 -24.23 -8.59 11.46
C THR A 121 -22.97 -7.76 11.13
N LYS A 122 -22.22 -8.15 10.09
CA LYS A 122 -20.95 -7.48 9.74
C LYS A 122 -21.20 -6.29 8.83
N THR A 123 -20.39 -5.25 9.05
CA THR A 123 -20.31 -4.11 8.13
C THR A 123 -19.36 -4.47 6.98
N ILE A 124 -19.86 -4.39 5.75
CA ILE A 124 -19.02 -4.63 4.56
C ILE A 124 -18.62 -3.29 3.97
N THR A 125 -17.32 -3.12 3.76
CA THR A 125 -16.73 -1.96 3.05
C THR A 125 -16.02 -2.43 1.79
N ASN A 126 -15.91 -1.54 0.82
CA ASN A 126 -15.25 -1.83 -0.45
C ASN A 126 -14.28 -0.71 -0.80
N SER A 127 -13.09 -1.07 -1.22
CA SER A 127 -12.13 -0.14 -1.82
C SER A 127 -11.70 -0.60 -3.22
N LEU A 128 -11.50 0.35 -4.11
CA LEU A 128 -11.13 0.14 -5.50
C LEU A 128 -9.83 0.86 -5.81
N GLN A 129 -8.79 0.11 -6.17
CA GLN A 129 -7.55 0.70 -6.72
C GLN A 129 -7.64 0.71 -8.24
N THR A 130 -7.59 1.90 -8.84
CA THR A 130 -7.73 2.07 -10.30
C THR A 130 -6.72 3.07 -10.87
N ASN A 131 -6.42 2.92 -12.15
CA ASN A 131 -5.69 3.95 -12.90
C ASN A 131 -6.58 5.16 -13.28
N GLY A 132 -7.86 5.12 -13.00
CA GLY A 132 -8.80 6.23 -13.17
C GLY A 132 -9.19 6.55 -14.62
N THR A 133 -8.57 5.96 -15.63
CA THR A 133 -8.77 6.34 -17.04
C THR A 133 -10.15 6.02 -17.59
N LEU A 134 -10.86 5.03 -17.00
CA LEU A 134 -12.16 4.55 -17.44
C LEU A 134 -13.32 5.04 -16.57
N LEU A 135 -13.06 5.91 -15.58
CA LEU A 135 -14.10 6.49 -14.75
C LEU A 135 -15.01 7.41 -15.58
N THR A 136 -16.32 7.30 -15.31
CA THR A 136 -17.41 8.10 -15.90
C THR A 136 -18.32 8.62 -14.80
N ASP A 137 -19.25 9.53 -15.12
CA ASP A 137 -20.27 9.97 -14.16
C ASP A 137 -21.05 8.80 -13.56
N GLU A 138 -21.46 7.81 -14.38
CA GLU A 138 -22.16 6.60 -13.90
C GLU A 138 -21.32 5.79 -12.91
N TRP A 139 -20.00 5.64 -13.17
CA TRP A 139 -19.09 5.00 -12.23
C TRP A 139 -19.03 5.75 -10.89
N CYS A 140 -18.87 7.06 -10.94
CA CYS A 140 -18.73 7.87 -9.72
C CYS A 140 -20.03 7.90 -8.90
N GLU A 141 -21.19 7.95 -9.54
CA GLU A 141 -22.50 7.82 -8.89
C GLU A 141 -22.63 6.46 -8.17
N PHE A 142 -22.26 5.38 -8.84
CA PHE A 142 -22.26 4.04 -8.24
C PHE A 142 -21.30 3.96 -7.05
N LEU A 143 -20.06 4.39 -7.20
CA LEU A 143 -19.04 4.37 -6.14
C LEU A 143 -19.48 5.19 -4.93
N ARG A 144 -20.06 6.36 -5.16
CA ARG A 144 -20.60 7.23 -4.10
C ARG A 144 -21.80 6.59 -3.39
N MET A 145 -22.74 6.02 -4.16
CA MET A 145 -23.94 5.36 -3.62
C MET A 145 -23.59 4.20 -2.71
N HIS A 146 -22.54 3.45 -3.04
CA HIS A 146 -22.10 2.27 -2.30
C HIS A 146 -20.92 2.51 -1.37
N ASN A 147 -20.57 3.77 -1.11
CA ASN A 147 -19.49 4.18 -0.20
C ASN A 147 -18.16 3.45 -0.49
N PHE A 148 -17.79 3.36 -1.78
CA PHE A 148 -16.45 2.88 -2.13
C PHE A 148 -15.41 3.92 -1.79
N MET A 149 -14.28 3.47 -1.21
CA MET A 149 -13.07 4.25 -1.15
C MET A 149 -12.25 3.98 -2.40
N VAL A 150 -11.81 5.02 -3.10
CA VAL A 150 -11.08 4.89 -4.36
C VAL A 150 -9.63 5.32 -4.23
N GLY A 151 -8.70 4.39 -4.46
CA GLY A 151 -7.30 4.72 -4.69
C GLY A 151 -7.09 5.04 -6.17
N ILE A 152 -6.75 6.29 -6.50
CA ILE A 152 -6.43 6.67 -7.87
C ILE A 152 -4.91 6.74 -8.08
N SER A 153 -4.44 6.07 -9.14
CA SER A 153 -3.02 6.02 -9.47
C SER A 153 -2.58 7.27 -10.24
N LEU A 154 -1.84 8.19 -9.60
CA LEU A 154 -1.34 9.42 -10.20
C LEU A 154 0.05 9.75 -9.62
N ASP A 155 1.09 9.90 -10.45
CA ASP A 155 2.47 10.00 -9.97
C ASP A 155 2.98 11.43 -9.81
N GLY A 156 2.19 12.44 -10.16
CA GLY A 156 2.55 13.86 -10.09
C GLY A 156 2.15 14.63 -11.35
N PRO A 157 2.81 15.76 -11.65
CA PRO A 157 2.62 16.54 -12.88
C PRO A 157 2.74 15.70 -14.16
N GLN A 158 2.20 16.19 -15.26
CA GLN A 158 2.07 15.45 -16.53
C GLN A 158 3.38 14.82 -17.00
N GLU A 159 4.47 15.57 -16.99
CA GLU A 159 5.76 15.09 -17.47
C GLU A 159 6.34 13.96 -16.60
N ILE A 160 6.05 13.94 -15.29
CA ILE A 160 6.44 12.86 -14.37
C ILE A 160 5.54 11.65 -14.58
N HIS A 161 4.23 11.88 -14.63
CA HIS A 161 3.24 10.81 -14.79
C HIS A 161 3.43 10.09 -16.13
N ASP A 162 3.44 10.83 -17.24
CA ASP A 162 3.51 10.29 -18.60
C ASP A 162 4.89 9.71 -18.96
N ARG A 163 5.91 9.97 -18.13
CA ARG A 163 7.22 9.31 -18.27
C ARG A 163 7.09 7.80 -18.14
N TYR A 164 6.27 7.34 -17.22
CA TYR A 164 6.16 5.92 -16.86
C TYR A 164 4.78 5.32 -17.12
N ARG A 165 3.69 6.10 -16.98
CA ARG A 165 2.32 5.60 -17.12
C ARG A 165 1.78 5.91 -18.50
N ARG A 166 1.97 4.96 -19.40
CA ARG A 166 1.55 5.06 -20.81
C ARG A 166 0.51 4.02 -21.14
N ASP A 167 -0.29 4.31 -22.16
CA ASP A 167 -1.17 3.33 -22.75
C ASP A 167 -0.40 2.29 -23.58
N ARG A 168 -1.10 1.32 -24.14
CA ARG A 168 -0.48 0.27 -24.97
C ARG A 168 0.04 0.77 -26.32
N LYS A 169 -0.31 1.99 -26.72
CA LYS A 169 0.19 2.65 -27.93
C LYS A 169 1.36 3.58 -27.65
N GLY A 170 1.74 3.70 -26.36
CA GLY A 170 2.84 4.55 -25.91
C GLY A 170 2.45 6.00 -25.61
N ALA A 171 1.17 6.36 -25.72
CA ALA A 171 0.69 7.69 -25.36
C ALA A 171 0.57 7.85 -23.84
N GLY A 172 0.82 9.07 -23.32
CA GLY A 172 0.65 9.39 -21.91
C GLY A 172 -0.80 9.25 -21.46
N SER A 173 -1.02 8.94 -20.19
CA SER A 173 -2.34 8.72 -19.63
C SER A 173 -2.82 9.86 -18.72
N PHE A 174 -1.98 10.86 -18.44
CA PHE A 174 -2.24 11.95 -17.48
C PHE A 174 -3.60 12.63 -17.68
N GLY A 175 -3.91 13.09 -18.90
CA GLY A 175 -5.18 13.78 -19.17
C GLY A 175 -6.42 12.93 -18.87
N GLN A 176 -6.35 11.61 -19.09
CA GLN A 176 -7.44 10.68 -18.78
C GLN A 176 -7.57 10.45 -17.27
N VAL A 177 -6.45 10.31 -16.56
CA VAL A 177 -6.42 10.13 -15.10
C VAL A 177 -6.93 11.38 -14.39
N MET A 178 -6.51 12.59 -14.82
CA MET A 178 -6.99 13.86 -14.28
C MET A 178 -8.50 14.05 -14.49
N ARG A 179 -9.03 13.64 -15.64
CA ARG A 179 -10.48 13.61 -15.84
C ARG A 179 -11.16 12.69 -14.81
N GLY A 180 -10.59 11.51 -14.57
CA GLY A 180 -11.09 10.57 -13.55
C GLY A 180 -11.06 11.16 -12.15
N LEU A 181 -9.96 11.82 -11.76
CA LEU A 181 -9.83 12.50 -10.46
C LEU A 181 -10.90 13.59 -10.29
N ARG A 182 -11.09 14.44 -11.28
CA ARG A 182 -12.12 15.48 -11.25
C ARG A 182 -13.54 14.94 -11.18
N LEU A 183 -13.81 13.79 -11.79
CA LEU A 183 -15.08 13.10 -11.65
C LEU A 183 -15.30 12.58 -10.23
N LEU A 184 -14.30 11.97 -9.59
CA LEU A 184 -14.39 11.55 -8.19
C LEU A 184 -14.69 12.75 -7.28
N GLN A 185 -13.98 13.86 -7.46
CA GLN A 185 -14.19 15.11 -6.71
C GLN A 185 -15.59 15.68 -6.94
N LYS A 186 -16.03 15.78 -8.20
CA LYS A 186 -17.37 16.28 -8.60
C LYS A 186 -18.50 15.52 -7.90
N HIS A 187 -18.39 14.19 -7.82
CA HIS A 187 -19.42 13.34 -7.23
C HIS A 187 -19.22 13.11 -5.71
N GLY A 188 -18.18 13.70 -5.10
CA GLY A 188 -17.88 13.55 -3.68
C GLY A 188 -17.55 12.09 -3.29
N VAL A 189 -16.92 11.33 -4.18
CA VAL A 189 -16.42 9.99 -3.88
C VAL A 189 -15.19 10.10 -2.99
N GLU A 190 -15.15 9.36 -1.87
CA GLU A 190 -13.96 9.28 -1.04
C GLU A 190 -12.79 8.69 -1.82
N HIS A 191 -11.67 9.39 -1.85
CA HIS A 191 -10.51 8.94 -2.62
C HIS A 191 -9.18 9.35 -2.00
N ASN A 192 -8.15 8.57 -2.31
CA ASN A 192 -6.76 8.90 -2.07
C ASN A 192 -5.95 8.83 -3.36
N VAL A 193 -4.85 9.56 -3.42
CA VAL A 193 -3.88 9.47 -4.51
C VAL A 193 -2.77 8.52 -4.11
N LEU A 194 -2.51 7.52 -4.97
CA LEU A 194 -1.36 6.62 -4.85
C LEU A 194 -0.34 6.96 -5.92
N ALA A 195 0.81 7.50 -5.49
CA ALA A 195 1.90 7.91 -6.34
C ALA A 195 3.07 6.91 -6.25
N CYS A 196 3.49 6.39 -7.40
CA CYS A 196 4.70 5.60 -7.51
C CYS A 196 5.92 6.51 -7.62
N VAL A 197 6.87 6.35 -6.69
CA VAL A 197 8.13 7.12 -6.70
C VAL A 197 9.19 6.31 -7.41
N ALA A 198 9.34 6.58 -8.71
CA ALA A 198 10.39 6.04 -9.54
C ALA A 198 11.63 6.96 -9.51
N ARG A 199 12.69 6.59 -10.24
CA ARG A 199 13.98 7.30 -10.22
C ARG A 199 13.86 8.80 -10.49
N GLU A 200 13.13 9.19 -11.53
CA GLU A 200 12.99 10.60 -11.91
C GLU A 200 11.98 11.34 -11.02
N THR A 201 10.92 10.66 -10.57
CA THR A 201 9.95 11.20 -9.62
C THR A 201 10.65 11.66 -8.33
N ALA A 202 11.61 10.87 -7.82
CA ALA A 202 12.33 11.17 -6.60
C ALA A 202 13.22 12.41 -6.68
N LEU A 203 13.49 12.95 -7.86
CA LEU A 203 14.29 14.16 -8.05
C LEU A 203 13.47 15.46 -7.98
N ARG A 204 12.15 15.36 -7.87
CA ARG A 204 11.22 16.50 -7.93
C ARG A 204 10.17 16.45 -6.80
N PRO A 205 10.59 16.34 -5.52
CA PRO A 205 9.68 16.12 -4.39
C PRO A 205 8.62 17.20 -4.24
N LEU A 206 9.02 18.47 -4.22
CA LEU A 206 8.10 19.59 -4.00
C LEU A 206 7.20 19.85 -5.21
N ASP A 207 7.68 19.61 -6.44
CA ASP A 207 6.82 19.71 -7.64
C ASP A 207 5.67 18.69 -7.56
N VAL A 208 5.98 17.45 -7.12
CA VAL A 208 4.97 16.40 -6.93
C VAL A 208 4.00 16.75 -5.80
N TYR A 209 4.52 17.21 -4.68
CA TYR A 209 3.71 17.51 -3.50
C TYR A 209 2.78 18.71 -3.73
N HIS A 210 3.31 19.81 -4.25
CA HIS A 210 2.53 21.02 -4.54
C HIS A 210 1.47 20.73 -5.59
N PHE A 211 1.79 19.99 -6.65
CA PHE A 211 0.82 19.56 -7.64
C PHE A 211 -0.38 18.83 -7.00
N PHE A 212 -0.15 17.87 -6.09
CA PHE A 212 -1.25 17.20 -5.42
C PHE A 212 -2.09 18.13 -4.55
N LYS A 213 -1.46 19.07 -3.86
CA LYS A 213 -2.17 20.10 -3.08
C LYS A 213 -3.04 21.00 -3.97
N GLU A 214 -2.50 21.47 -5.10
CA GLU A 214 -3.20 22.30 -6.07
C GLU A 214 -4.40 21.57 -6.70
N GLU A 215 -4.28 20.27 -6.95
CA GLU A 215 -5.38 19.42 -7.43
C GLU A 215 -6.33 18.96 -6.30
N GLY A 216 -6.15 19.42 -5.07
CA GLY A 216 -7.06 19.18 -3.95
C GLY A 216 -6.99 17.77 -3.36
N ALA A 217 -5.86 17.09 -3.47
CA ALA A 217 -5.66 15.79 -2.85
C ALA A 217 -5.47 15.93 -1.33
N GLU A 218 -6.44 15.43 -0.54
CA GLU A 218 -6.35 15.41 0.92
C GLU A 218 -5.54 14.22 1.45
N PHE A 219 -5.55 13.09 0.75
CA PHE A 219 -4.86 11.84 1.15
C PHE A 219 -3.90 11.39 0.06
N ILE A 220 -2.62 11.29 0.41
CA ILE A 220 -1.53 10.97 -0.52
C ILE A 220 -0.71 9.81 0.04
N GLN A 221 -0.39 8.82 -0.81
CA GLN A 221 0.51 7.73 -0.47
C GLN A 221 1.65 7.66 -1.50
N PHE A 222 2.89 7.71 -1.02
CA PHE A 222 4.09 7.56 -1.84
C PHE A 222 4.63 6.13 -1.74
N THR A 223 4.62 5.42 -2.87
CA THR A 223 5.10 4.03 -2.95
C THR A 223 6.40 3.96 -3.74
N PRO A 224 7.53 3.58 -3.13
CA PRO A 224 8.79 3.49 -3.86
C PRO A 224 8.77 2.35 -4.87
N VAL A 225 9.25 2.63 -6.08
CA VAL A 225 9.43 1.62 -7.13
C VAL A 225 10.82 1.01 -6.99
N VAL A 226 10.87 -0.28 -6.67
CA VAL A 226 12.11 -1.06 -6.59
C VAL A 226 11.88 -2.41 -7.24
N GLU A 227 12.50 -2.64 -8.39
CA GLU A 227 12.38 -3.89 -9.12
C GLU A 227 13.75 -4.40 -9.55
N ARG A 228 13.98 -5.71 -9.38
CA ARG A 228 15.20 -6.39 -9.81
C ARG A 228 15.04 -6.88 -11.24
N ILE A 229 16.10 -6.83 -12.02
CA ILE A 229 16.16 -7.43 -13.36
C ILE A 229 16.06 -8.96 -13.22
N ALA A 230 15.31 -9.58 -14.12
CA ALA A 230 15.10 -11.03 -14.15
C ALA A 230 16.41 -11.80 -14.20
N ASP A 231 16.55 -12.79 -13.34
CA ASP A 231 17.57 -13.84 -13.44
C ASP A 231 17.29 -14.82 -14.60
N SER A 232 18.14 -15.81 -14.79
CA SER A 232 17.99 -16.80 -15.85
C SER A 232 16.71 -17.62 -15.71
N MET A 233 16.30 -17.94 -14.48
CA MET A 233 15.09 -18.72 -14.18
C MET A 233 13.83 -17.89 -14.51
N SER A 234 13.76 -16.66 -14.06
CA SER A 234 12.65 -15.74 -14.34
C SER A 234 12.52 -15.45 -15.83
N ARG A 235 13.65 -15.25 -16.56
CA ARG A 235 13.65 -15.10 -18.02
C ARG A 235 13.17 -16.35 -18.73
N GLY A 236 13.52 -17.53 -18.22
CA GLY A 236 13.07 -18.81 -18.78
C GLY A 236 11.55 -18.99 -18.79
N VAL A 237 10.83 -18.35 -17.90
CA VAL A 237 9.35 -18.32 -17.88
C VAL A 237 8.76 -17.05 -18.48
N GLY A 238 9.55 -16.21 -19.17
CA GLY A 238 9.08 -15.04 -19.90
C GLY A 238 8.93 -13.77 -19.06
N LEU A 239 9.50 -13.72 -17.84
CA LEU A 239 9.49 -12.53 -16.99
C LEU A 239 10.71 -11.63 -17.28
N ARG A 240 10.53 -10.32 -17.19
CA ARG A 240 11.60 -9.31 -17.27
C ARG A 240 12.14 -8.94 -15.89
N LEU A 241 11.35 -9.15 -14.84
CA LEU A 241 11.67 -8.82 -13.45
C LEU A 241 11.85 -10.10 -12.65
N ALA A 242 12.77 -10.08 -11.71
CA ALA A 242 13.04 -11.21 -10.84
C ALA A 242 11.87 -11.49 -9.89
N ALA A 243 11.63 -12.77 -9.63
CA ALA A 243 10.77 -13.18 -8.53
C ALA A 243 11.35 -12.66 -7.19
N PRO A 244 10.52 -12.49 -6.12
CA PRO A 244 11.07 -12.25 -4.80
C PRO A 244 12.07 -13.34 -4.44
N ALA A 245 13.27 -12.94 -4.00
CA ALA A 245 14.27 -13.90 -3.53
C ALA A 245 13.70 -14.69 -2.36
N SER A 246 14.01 -15.98 -2.29
CA SER A 246 13.93 -16.68 -1.02
C SER A 246 15.04 -16.08 -0.14
N LEU A 247 14.73 -15.68 1.10
CA LEU A 247 15.74 -15.14 2.03
C LEU A 247 16.85 -16.16 2.39
N ALA A 248 16.78 -17.35 1.84
CA ALA A 248 17.75 -18.43 2.01
C ALA A 248 18.77 -18.55 0.85
N GLU A 249 18.55 -17.85 -0.26
CA GLU A 249 19.46 -17.89 -1.40
C GLU A 249 20.45 -16.69 -1.33
N GLU A 250 21.73 -16.98 -1.26
CA GLU A 250 22.82 -16.01 -1.42
C GLU A 250 22.81 -15.49 -2.86
N GLU A 251 22.03 -14.46 -3.14
CA GLU A 251 22.07 -13.78 -4.43
C GLU A 251 23.28 -12.84 -4.49
N LYS A 252 24.23 -13.16 -5.35
CA LYS A 252 25.26 -12.26 -5.82
C LYS A 252 24.59 -11.03 -6.46
N GLN A 253 25.17 -9.85 -6.23
CA GLN A 253 24.75 -8.52 -6.68
C GLN A 253 23.65 -8.52 -7.75
N THR A 254 22.44 -8.16 -7.37
CA THR A 254 21.30 -8.14 -8.27
C THR A 254 21.16 -6.73 -8.87
N GLU A 255 21.19 -6.64 -10.18
CA GLU A 255 20.93 -5.40 -10.90
C GLU A 255 19.47 -4.99 -10.72
N VAL A 256 19.23 -3.73 -10.35
CA VAL A 256 17.87 -3.16 -10.31
C VAL A 256 17.53 -2.49 -11.63
N ALA A 257 16.25 -2.50 -11.97
CA ALA A 257 15.74 -1.84 -13.17
C ALA A 257 16.06 -0.33 -13.16
N ALA A 258 16.35 0.22 -14.33
CA ALA A 258 16.79 1.61 -14.50
C ALA A 258 15.83 2.64 -13.90
N TRP A 259 14.54 2.32 -13.82
CA TRP A 259 13.50 3.16 -13.20
C TRP A 259 13.38 3.00 -11.69
N SER A 260 14.06 2.01 -11.08
CA SER A 260 14.05 1.86 -9.62
C SER A 260 14.62 3.10 -8.94
N VAL A 261 13.95 3.53 -7.89
CA VAL A 261 14.36 4.71 -7.13
C VAL A 261 15.70 4.46 -6.42
N ILE A 262 16.57 5.46 -6.43
CA ILE A 262 17.85 5.40 -5.70
C ILE A 262 17.55 5.54 -4.20
N PRO A 263 18.11 4.68 -3.34
CA PRO A 263 17.81 4.65 -1.90
C PRO A 263 17.92 6.00 -1.22
N GLU A 264 19.05 6.69 -1.38
CA GLU A 264 19.28 8.00 -0.81
C GLU A 264 18.28 9.06 -1.31
N LYS A 265 17.98 9.03 -2.62
CA LYS A 265 17.04 9.97 -3.25
C LYS A 265 15.59 9.75 -2.78
N TYR A 266 15.22 8.53 -2.46
CA TYR A 266 13.91 8.29 -1.83
C TYR A 266 13.84 8.88 -0.42
N GLY A 267 14.94 8.79 0.35
CA GLY A 267 15.02 9.45 1.64
C GLY A 267 14.92 10.98 1.54
N ASP A 268 15.67 11.57 0.60
CA ASP A 268 15.62 13.02 0.31
C ASP A 268 14.21 13.46 -0.09
N PHE A 269 13.57 12.71 -1.00
CA PHE A 269 12.19 12.94 -1.46
C PHE A 269 11.20 13.02 -0.29
N LEU A 270 11.24 12.05 0.61
CA LEU A 270 10.34 12.04 1.76
C LEU A 270 10.67 13.17 2.74
N ILE A 271 11.93 13.50 2.96
CA ILE A 271 12.36 14.57 3.88
C ILE A 271 11.92 15.93 3.37
N GLU A 272 12.14 16.25 2.10
CA GLU A 272 11.77 17.54 1.54
C GLU A 272 10.26 17.78 1.60
N ILE A 273 9.46 16.75 1.28
CA ILE A 273 8.00 16.82 1.41
C ILE A 273 7.60 16.93 2.89
N TYR A 274 8.25 16.18 3.78
CA TYR A 274 7.94 16.24 5.22
C TYR A 274 8.21 17.62 5.80
N GLU A 275 9.30 18.26 5.42
CA GLU A 275 9.66 19.61 5.89
C GLU A 275 8.63 20.66 5.43
N GLU A 276 8.07 20.52 4.24
CA GLU A 276 6.98 21.39 3.77
C GLU A 276 5.68 21.07 4.53
N TRP A 277 5.31 19.78 4.59
CA TRP A 277 4.10 19.30 5.24
C TRP A 277 4.03 19.65 6.72
N VAL A 278 5.13 19.45 7.47
CA VAL A 278 5.13 19.67 8.93
C VAL A 278 5.02 21.15 9.31
N ARG A 279 5.30 22.05 8.37
CA ARG A 279 5.14 23.51 8.57
C ARG A 279 3.79 24.06 8.19
N HIS A 280 3.10 23.39 7.27
CA HIS A 280 1.95 24.02 6.61
C HIS A 280 0.69 23.19 6.60
N ASP A 281 0.79 21.85 6.65
CA ASP A 281 -0.28 20.98 6.21
C ASP A 281 -0.72 19.90 7.22
N VAL A 282 -0.11 19.85 8.42
CA VAL A 282 -0.50 18.86 9.46
C VAL A 282 -1.96 19.04 9.85
N GLY A 283 -2.76 17.95 9.66
CA GLY A 283 -4.18 17.94 9.94
C GLY A 283 -5.07 18.45 8.80
N THR A 284 -4.49 18.83 7.67
CA THR A 284 -5.22 19.23 6.44
C THR A 284 -4.89 18.36 5.24
N VAL A 285 -3.63 17.98 5.07
CA VAL A 285 -3.19 16.98 4.09
C VAL A 285 -2.60 15.80 4.83
N PHE A 286 -3.04 14.59 4.50
CA PHE A 286 -2.62 13.34 5.12
C PHE A 286 -1.69 12.60 4.16
N VAL A 287 -0.39 12.66 4.44
CA VAL A 287 0.60 11.85 3.73
C VAL A 287 0.78 10.54 4.50
N MET A 288 0.25 9.45 3.96
CA MET A 288 0.15 8.17 4.67
C MET A 288 1.49 7.66 5.19
N ASN A 289 2.58 7.91 4.46
CA ASN A 289 3.94 7.58 4.89
C ASN A 289 4.32 8.29 6.21
N PHE A 290 3.84 9.51 6.41
CA PHE A 290 4.14 10.31 7.61
C PHE A 290 3.25 9.90 8.77
N GLU A 291 1.98 9.59 8.49
CA GLU A 291 1.03 9.06 9.48
C GLU A 291 1.52 7.71 10.04
N TRP A 292 2.00 6.80 9.18
CA TRP A 292 2.55 5.52 9.63
C TRP A 292 3.82 5.70 10.45
N ALA A 293 4.68 6.65 10.06
CA ALA A 293 5.90 6.95 10.81
C ALA A 293 5.58 7.54 12.19
N LEU A 294 4.66 8.50 12.28
CA LEU A 294 4.20 9.06 13.55
C LEU A 294 3.60 7.96 14.44
N ASN A 295 2.73 7.11 13.87
CA ASN A 295 2.14 5.99 14.58
C ASN A 295 3.20 5.05 15.20
N ALA A 296 4.26 4.75 14.46
CA ALA A 296 5.36 3.92 14.95
C ALA A 296 6.16 4.61 16.07
N TRP A 297 6.38 5.93 15.97
CA TRP A 297 7.09 6.70 17.01
C TRP A 297 6.25 6.90 18.30
N ILE A 298 4.92 6.81 18.23
CA ILE A 298 4.02 6.74 19.39
C ILE A 298 4.09 5.36 20.07
N GLY A 299 4.68 4.36 19.42
CA GLY A 299 4.80 2.99 19.92
C GLY A 299 3.69 2.04 19.49
N ASN A 300 2.83 2.47 18.57
CA ASN A 300 1.76 1.61 18.06
C ASN A 300 2.28 0.66 16.96
N PRO A 301 1.69 -0.54 16.82
CA PRO A 301 1.96 -1.42 15.68
C PRO A 301 1.67 -0.73 14.36
N SER A 302 2.53 -0.94 13.36
CA SER A 302 2.30 -0.36 12.04
C SER A 302 1.07 -0.99 11.37
N PRO A 303 0.15 -0.17 10.80
CA PRO A 303 -1.01 -0.66 10.08
C PRO A 303 -0.65 -1.26 8.71
N VAL A 304 0.59 -1.07 8.24
CA VAL A 304 1.05 -1.57 6.94
C VAL A 304 2.14 -2.63 7.09
N CYS A 305 2.02 -3.70 6.33
CA CYS A 305 2.90 -4.85 6.43
C CYS A 305 4.39 -4.52 6.19
N ILE A 306 4.70 -3.46 5.41
CA ILE A 306 6.10 -3.06 5.13
C ILE A 306 6.83 -2.58 6.39
N HIS A 307 6.13 -1.99 7.34
CA HIS A 307 6.67 -1.48 8.60
C HIS A 307 6.17 -2.25 9.84
N ALA A 308 5.46 -3.37 9.66
CA ALA A 308 5.09 -4.28 10.73
C ALA A 308 6.21 -5.31 10.99
N ASN A 309 6.27 -5.88 12.20
CA ASN A 309 7.27 -6.89 12.57
C ASN A 309 7.20 -8.14 11.68
N THR A 310 5.98 -8.59 11.42
CA THR A 310 5.69 -9.76 10.59
C THR A 310 4.77 -9.40 9.43
N CYS A 311 4.63 -10.30 8.47
CA CYS A 311 3.64 -10.20 7.38
C CYS A 311 2.90 -11.56 7.22
N GLY A 312 2.23 -11.80 6.06
CA GLY A 312 1.58 -13.08 5.77
C GLY A 312 0.10 -13.16 6.14
N ARG A 313 -0.50 -12.06 6.65
CA ARG A 313 -1.96 -11.95 6.86
C ARG A 313 -2.68 -11.23 5.72
N SER A 314 -1.92 -10.58 4.83
CA SER A 314 -2.41 -9.96 3.61
C SER A 314 -2.16 -10.91 2.44
N VAL A 315 -3.18 -11.61 1.99
CA VAL A 315 -3.11 -12.54 0.87
C VAL A 315 -3.76 -11.95 -0.37
N VAL A 316 -3.47 -12.52 -1.52
CA VAL A 316 -4.08 -12.10 -2.78
C VAL A 316 -4.87 -13.25 -3.39
N ILE A 317 -6.06 -12.92 -3.97
CA ILE A 317 -6.85 -13.86 -4.76
C ILE A 317 -6.88 -13.40 -6.22
N GLU A 318 -6.52 -14.31 -7.11
CA GLU A 318 -6.51 -14.10 -8.55
C GLU A 318 -7.89 -14.36 -9.18
N HIS A 319 -8.09 -13.88 -10.40
CA HIS A 319 -9.32 -14.00 -11.18
C HIS A 319 -9.80 -15.46 -11.35
N ASN A 320 -8.91 -16.44 -11.36
CA ASN A 320 -9.21 -17.86 -11.48
C ASN A 320 -9.50 -18.54 -10.12
N GLY A 321 -9.42 -17.78 -9.02
CA GLY A 321 -9.65 -18.24 -7.66
C GLY A 321 -8.41 -18.77 -6.94
N ASP A 322 -7.24 -18.73 -7.55
CA ASP A 322 -5.99 -19.06 -6.90
C ASP A 322 -5.63 -18.03 -5.83
N VAL A 323 -5.18 -18.50 -4.67
CA VAL A 323 -4.79 -17.66 -3.54
C VAL A 323 -3.29 -17.78 -3.32
N TYR A 324 -2.63 -16.62 -3.17
CA TYR A 324 -1.19 -16.52 -2.96
C TYR A 324 -0.88 -15.80 -1.65
N ALA A 325 0.29 -16.07 -1.10
CA ALA A 325 0.70 -15.59 0.22
C ALA A 325 0.86 -14.08 0.33
N CYS A 326 1.09 -13.38 -0.79
CA CYS A 326 1.27 -11.92 -0.84
C CYS A 326 1.07 -11.41 -2.27
N ASP A 327 0.67 -10.14 -2.41
CA ASP A 327 0.55 -9.45 -3.70
C ASP A 327 1.85 -9.45 -4.52
N HIS A 328 2.98 -9.27 -3.86
CA HIS A 328 4.30 -9.34 -4.49
C HIS A 328 4.72 -10.78 -4.85
N SER A 329 4.08 -11.78 -4.28
CA SER A 329 4.47 -13.19 -4.41
C SER A 329 3.45 -14.01 -5.22
N VAL A 330 2.90 -13.45 -6.30
CA VAL A 330 2.06 -14.17 -7.26
C VAL A 330 2.97 -14.99 -8.19
N TYR A 331 3.45 -16.13 -7.65
CA TYR A 331 4.29 -17.11 -8.32
C TYR A 331 3.91 -18.51 -7.85
N PRO A 332 4.11 -19.57 -8.66
CA PRO A 332 3.67 -20.94 -8.33
C PRO A 332 4.09 -21.42 -6.96
N GLN A 333 5.31 -21.12 -6.52
CA GLN A 333 5.86 -21.56 -5.23
C GLN A 333 5.18 -20.92 -4.01
N TYR A 334 4.51 -19.78 -4.17
CA TYR A 334 3.79 -19.08 -3.11
C TYR A 334 2.28 -19.28 -3.16
N LYS A 335 1.81 -20.19 -4.02
CA LYS A 335 0.38 -20.54 -4.12
C LYS A 335 -0.06 -21.32 -2.90
N LEU A 336 -1.10 -20.83 -2.22
CA LEU A 336 -1.67 -21.45 -1.02
C LEU A 336 -2.76 -22.48 -1.34
N GLY A 337 -3.47 -22.29 -2.45
CA GLY A 337 -4.58 -23.12 -2.90
C GLY A 337 -5.52 -22.38 -3.84
N ASN A 338 -6.77 -22.88 -3.95
CA ASN A 338 -7.81 -22.24 -4.76
C ASN A 338 -9.10 -22.13 -3.94
N ILE A 339 -9.76 -20.97 -3.97
CA ILE A 339 -10.95 -20.69 -3.16
C ILE A 339 -12.15 -21.60 -3.46
N LYS A 340 -12.19 -22.22 -4.65
CA LYS A 340 -13.25 -23.18 -5.03
C LYS A 340 -13.14 -24.52 -4.31
N THR A 341 -11.92 -24.86 -3.83
CA THR A 341 -11.61 -26.19 -3.28
C THR A 341 -11.06 -26.16 -1.85
N HIS A 342 -10.62 -24.98 -1.40
CA HIS A 342 -10.01 -24.81 -0.08
C HIS A 342 -10.65 -23.67 0.67
N ARG A 343 -10.77 -23.79 1.99
CA ARG A 343 -11.22 -22.71 2.86
C ARG A 343 -10.10 -21.67 3.03
N LEU A 344 -10.44 -20.39 2.86
CA LEU A 344 -9.49 -19.27 2.93
C LEU A 344 -8.72 -19.28 4.26
N GLU A 345 -9.42 -19.46 5.37
CA GLU A 345 -8.80 -19.53 6.71
C GLU A 345 -7.73 -20.62 6.81
N GLN A 346 -7.98 -21.80 6.23
CA GLN A 346 -7.01 -22.91 6.24
C GLN A 346 -5.78 -22.60 5.40
N MET A 347 -5.97 -21.95 4.24
CA MET A 347 -4.86 -21.54 3.39
C MET A 347 -3.96 -20.54 4.11
N VAL A 348 -4.54 -19.51 4.77
CA VAL A 348 -3.77 -18.52 5.53
C VAL A 348 -3.07 -19.15 6.74
N LYS A 349 -3.77 -19.99 7.50
CA LYS A 349 -3.15 -20.72 8.63
C LYS A 349 -1.95 -21.60 8.18
N LYS A 350 -2.06 -22.23 7.00
CA LYS A 350 -0.96 -23.01 6.42
C LYS A 350 0.23 -22.08 6.06
N SER A 351 -0.03 -20.92 5.46
CA SER A 351 0.99 -19.92 5.14
C SER A 351 1.72 -19.43 6.39
N ILE A 352 0.99 -19.08 7.45
CA ILE A 352 1.56 -18.63 8.72
C ILE A 352 2.43 -19.77 9.33
N ARG A 353 1.93 -20.99 9.36
CA ARG A 353 2.66 -22.16 9.89
C ARG A 353 3.92 -22.50 9.09
N SER A 354 3.94 -22.23 7.78
CA SER A 354 5.13 -22.39 6.95
C SER A 354 6.22 -21.36 7.22
N GLY A 355 5.93 -20.36 8.06
CA GLY A 355 6.87 -19.31 8.42
C GLY A 355 6.96 -18.16 7.43
N PHE A 356 6.14 -18.12 6.35
CA PHE A 356 6.24 -17.11 5.30
C PHE A 356 6.31 -15.68 5.85
N GLY A 357 5.43 -15.31 6.78
CA GLY A 357 5.41 -13.96 7.35
C GLY A 357 6.43 -13.74 8.48
N MET A 358 6.82 -14.82 9.18
CA MET A 358 7.76 -14.76 10.29
C MET A 358 9.19 -14.50 9.85
N VAL A 359 9.55 -14.92 8.63
CA VAL A 359 10.87 -14.68 8.05
C VAL A 359 11.20 -13.18 8.01
N LYS A 360 10.18 -12.32 7.95
CA LYS A 360 10.39 -10.87 7.98
C LYS A 360 11.12 -10.42 9.25
N GLU A 361 10.78 -10.97 10.40
CA GLU A 361 11.40 -10.66 11.69
C GLU A 361 12.65 -11.51 11.93
N THR A 362 12.54 -12.84 11.73
CA THR A 362 13.60 -13.77 12.09
C THR A 362 14.85 -13.68 11.22
N ALA A 363 14.71 -13.24 9.95
CA ALA A 363 15.82 -13.06 9.02
C ALA A 363 16.36 -11.63 8.98
N LEU A 364 16.10 -10.80 10.00
CA LEU A 364 16.71 -9.48 10.11
C LEU A 364 18.21 -9.62 10.37
N PRO A 365 19.08 -8.94 9.57
CA PRO A 365 20.51 -8.90 9.87
C PRO A 365 20.76 -8.19 11.22
N ARG A 366 21.91 -8.46 11.84
CA ARG A 366 22.30 -7.85 13.12
C ARG A 366 22.29 -6.33 13.03
N TRP A 367 22.76 -5.78 11.90
CA TRP A 367 22.72 -4.36 11.59
C TRP A 367 21.32 -3.73 11.76
N CYS A 368 20.27 -4.44 11.37
CA CYS A 368 18.89 -3.97 11.55
C CYS A 368 18.42 -4.13 13.00
N ARG A 369 18.77 -5.24 13.68
CA ARG A 369 18.37 -5.48 15.07
C ARG A 369 18.95 -4.45 16.05
N GLU A 370 20.13 -3.91 15.74
CA GLU A 370 20.82 -2.88 16.53
C GLU A 370 20.55 -1.44 16.03
N CYS A 371 19.59 -1.25 15.11
CA CYS A 371 19.35 0.03 14.47
C CYS A 371 18.39 0.93 15.27
N ASP A 372 18.76 2.20 15.45
CA ASP A 372 17.98 3.22 16.19
C ASP A 372 16.57 3.50 15.62
N VAL A 373 16.31 3.09 14.38
CA VAL A 373 15.02 3.28 13.72
C VAL A 373 14.28 1.96 13.48
N LEU A 374 14.71 0.86 14.12
CA LEU A 374 14.09 -0.45 13.95
C LEU A 374 12.59 -0.39 14.24
N ALA A 375 12.18 0.30 15.31
CA ALA A 375 10.79 0.43 15.72
C ALA A 375 9.88 0.96 14.60
N ALA A 376 10.38 1.90 13.77
CA ALA A 376 9.63 2.49 12.67
C ALA A 376 9.82 1.77 11.33
N CYS A 377 11.00 1.17 11.10
CA CYS A 377 11.38 0.57 9.81
C CYS A 377 11.02 -0.91 9.70
N GLN A 378 11.24 -1.70 10.76
CA GLN A 378 11.09 -3.16 10.82
C GLN A 378 11.77 -3.91 9.65
N GLY A 379 12.87 -3.31 9.13
CA GLY A 379 13.63 -3.84 7.99
C GLY A 379 12.86 -3.87 6.66
N GLY A 380 11.77 -3.16 6.52
CA GLY A 380 11.00 -3.04 5.29
C GLY A 380 10.42 -4.35 4.72
N CYS A 381 10.02 -4.35 3.46
CA CYS A 381 9.47 -5.53 2.79
C CYS A 381 10.56 -6.55 2.45
N PRO A 382 10.38 -7.86 2.75
CA PRO A 382 11.32 -8.91 2.38
C PRO A 382 11.64 -8.97 0.88
N LYS A 383 10.70 -8.61 -0.01
CA LYS A 383 10.95 -8.51 -1.46
C LYS A 383 12.15 -7.63 -1.80
N HIS A 384 12.42 -6.62 -0.98
CA HIS A 384 13.49 -5.65 -1.21
C HIS A 384 14.74 -5.88 -0.36
N ARG A 385 14.85 -7.02 0.33
CA ARG A 385 16.00 -7.39 1.17
C ARG A 385 17.03 -8.20 0.39
N PHE A 386 17.62 -7.61 -0.62
CA PHE A 386 18.57 -8.26 -1.53
C PHE A 386 19.94 -7.57 -1.56
N THR A 387 20.24 -6.71 -0.58
CA THR A 387 21.56 -6.10 -0.43
C THR A 387 22.26 -6.60 0.82
N THR A 388 23.53 -6.25 0.97
CA THR A 388 24.33 -6.61 2.15
C THR A 388 24.50 -5.40 3.08
N THR A 389 24.72 -5.68 4.35
CA THR A 389 25.11 -4.68 5.33
C THR A 389 26.55 -4.20 5.07
N PRO A 390 27.04 -3.11 5.71
CA PRO A 390 28.43 -2.71 5.65
C PRO A 390 29.43 -3.76 6.15
N TYR A 391 28.96 -4.85 6.77
CA TYR A 391 29.75 -5.97 7.26
C TYR A 391 29.51 -7.26 6.45
N ASP A 392 29.05 -7.12 5.21
CA ASP A 392 28.75 -8.23 4.28
C ASP A 392 27.68 -9.22 4.75
N GLU A 393 26.88 -8.87 5.77
CA GLU A 393 25.73 -9.69 6.21
C GLU A 393 24.56 -9.51 5.20
N PRO A 394 24.00 -10.58 4.62
CA PRO A 394 22.94 -10.50 3.62
C PRO A 394 21.58 -10.09 4.22
N GLY A 395 20.63 -9.74 3.38
CA GLY A 395 19.25 -9.48 3.79
C GLY A 395 18.98 -8.03 4.23
N LEU A 396 19.86 -7.08 3.90
CA LEU A 396 19.59 -5.67 4.10
C LEU A 396 18.59 -5.18 3.04
N HIS A 397 17.66 -4.34 3.47
CA HIS A 397 16.69 -3.72 2.58
C HIS A 397 17.35 -2.72 1.63
N TYR A 398 17.05 -2.80 0.34
CA TYR A 398 17.61 -1.92 -0.68
C TYR A 398 17.47 -0.42 -0.34
N LEU A 399 16.33 0.01 0.21
CA LEU A 399 16.10 1.40 0.60
C LEU A 399 16.57 1.73 2.02
N CYS A 400 17.41 0.89 2.66
CA CYS A 400 17.83 1.06 4.05
C CYS A 400 18.39 2.45 4.33
N GLU A 401 19.29 2.94 3.49
CA GLU A 401 19.93 4.26 3.63
C GLU A 401 18.89 5.38 3.64
N GLY A 402 17.99 5.41 2.66
CA GLY A 402 16.92 6.41 2.56
C GLY A 402 15.95 6.34 3.72
N TYR A 403 15.49 5.14 4.11
CA TYR A 403 14.61 4.96 5.26
C TYR A 403 15.26 5.41 6.58
N LYS A 404 16.51 5.00 6.82
CA LYS A 404 17.22 5.40 8.04
C LYS A 404 17.37 6.92 8.12
N LYS A 405 17.78 7.56 7.02
CA LYS A 405 17.90 9.01 6.89
C LYS A 405 16.56 9.70 7.18
N PHE A 406 15.49 9.26 6.55
CA PHE A 406 14.14 9.79 6.75
C PHE A 406 13.66 9.64 8.20
N PHE A 407 13.64 8.42 8.76
CA PHE A 407 13.14 8.20 10.11
C PHE A 407 13.95 8.93 11.18
N LEU A 408 15.27 9.03 11.05
CA LEU A 408 16.08 9.82 11.96
C LEU A 408 15.76 11.32 11.86
N HIS A 409 15.58 11.83 10.65
CA HIS A 409 15.29 13.24 10.41
C HIS A 409 13.98 13.68 11.06
N ILE A 410 12.91 12.90 10.89
CA ILE A 410 11.57 13.26 11.38
C ILE A 410 11.37 12.99 12.87
N ARG A 411 12.26 12.22 13.54
CA ARG A 411 12.13 11.79 14.94
C ARG A 411 11.76 12.94 15.87
N LYS A 412 12.44 14.07 15.77
CA LYS A 412 12.22 15.25 16.62
C LYS A 412 10.81 15.82 16.50
N TYR A 413 10.27 15.84 15.29
CA TYR A 413 8.92 16.33 15.04
C TYR A 413 7.86 15.33 15.52
N CYS A 414 8.10 14.04 15.29
CA CYS A 414 7.23 13.00 15.81
C CYS A 414 7.15 13.02 17.34
N HIS A 415 8.30 13.21 18.04
CA HIS A 415 8.31 13.38 19.49
C HIS A 415 7.49 14.60 19.94
N ALA A 416 7.65 15.75 19.27
CA ALA A 416 6.86 16.93 19.59
C ALA A 416 5.35 16.70 19.38
N MET A 417 4.96 16.06 18.27
CA MET A 417 3.55 15.71 18.02
C MET A 417 3.03 14.69 19.03
N THR A 418 3.83 13.69 19.44
CA THR A 418 3.48 12.73 20.48
C THR A 418 3.17 13.45 21.80
N GLN A 419 4.04 14.35 22.23
CA GLN A 419 3.81 15.15 23.45
C GLN A 419 2.54 16.00 23.38
N LEU A 420 2.22 16.57 22.20
CA LEU A 420 0.97 17.29 22.00
C LEU A 420 -0.23 16.35 22.18
N LEU A 421 -0.21 15.19 21.54
CA LEU A 421 -1.30 14.21 21.63
C LEU A 421 -1.49 13.67 23.05
N GLU A 422 -0.42 13.35 23.77
CA GLU A 422 -0.46 12.94 25.17
C GLU A 422 -1.06 13.99 26.11
N ASN A 423 -0.94 15.28 25.74
CA ASN A 423 -1.57 16.40 26.47
C ASN A 423 -2.96 16.77 25.93
N GLY A 424 -3.58 15.91 25.09
CA GLY A 424 -4.91 16.14 24.52
C GLY A 424 -4.96 17.28 23.50
N LEU A 425 -3.82 17.68 22.94
CA LEU A 425 -3.71 18.72 21.91
C LEU A 425 -3.55 18.07 20.51
N PRO A 426 -4.12 18.66 19.46
CA PRO A 426 -3.96 18.12 18.11
C PRO A 426 -2.50 18.22 17.63
N ALA A 427 -2.04 17.22 16.88
CA ALA A 427 -0.67 17.18 16.32
C ALA A 427 -0.35 18.43 15.48
N SER A 428 -1.37 19.05 14.85
CA SER A 428 -1.24 20.28 14.05
C SER A 428 -0.64 21.48 14.82
N ARG A 429 -0.70 21.48 16.15
CA ARG A 429 -0.05 22.52 16.97
C ARG A 429 1.47 22.53 16.83
N VAL A 430 2.07 21.46 16.28
CA VAL A 430 3.52 21.44 15.97
C VAL A 430 3.90 22.57 15.03
N MET A 431 3.01 22.96 14.10
CA MET A 431 3.24 24.08 13.17
C MET A 431 3.47 25.42 13.88
N ASP A 432 2.83 25.65 15.05
CA ASP A 432 3.02 26.85 15.84
C ASP A 432 4.44 26.93 16.44
N ALA A 433 5.01 25.78 16.79
CA ALA A 433 6.34 25.69 17.38
C ALA A 433 7.47 25.85 16.34
N ILE A 434 7.17 25.61 15.06
CA ILE A 434 8.18 25.58 13.97
C ILE A 434 8.27 26.93 13.23
N LYS A 435 7.45 27.94 13.56
CA LYS A 435 7.36 29.26 12.88
C LYS A 435 8.66 30.11 12.91
N GLY A 436 9.75 29.62 13.54
CA GLY A 436 11.05 30.27 13.53
C GLY A 436 12.05 29.56 12.60
N PRO A 437 13.16 30.23 12.19
CA PRO A 437 14.22 29.56 11.49
C PRO A 437 14.76 28.42 12.37
N LEU A 438 14.81 27.22 11.82
CA LEU A 438 15.39 26.04 12.51
C LEU A 438 16.87 26.32 12.81
N VAL A 439 17.17 26.71 14.04
CA VAL A 439 18.54 26.69 14.54
C VAL A 439 18.90 25.23 14.77
N ILE A 440 19.50 24.60 13.77
CA ILE A 440 20.09 23.27 13.91
C ILE A 440 21.25 23.39 14.87
N ARG A 441 21.04 23.20 16.16
CA ARG A 441 22.17 22.97 17.08
C ARG A 441 22.69 21.56 16.76
N ARG A 442 23.81 21.50 16.06
CA ARG A 442 24.63 20.28 15.98
C ARG A 442 25.09 19.93 17.40
N GLN A 443 24.58 18.83 17.94
CA GLN A 443 25.19 18.12 19.04
C GLN A 443 26.05 16.97 18.51
#